data_9119199786ad33e83f5463457a9404e0
#
_entry.id   9119199786ad33e83f5463457a9404e0
#
_cell.length_a   1.000
_cell.length_b   1.000
_cell.length_c   1.000
_cell.angle_alpha   90.00
_cell.angle_beta   90.00
_cell.angle_gamma   90.00
#
_symmetry.space_group_name_H-M   'P 1'
#
loop_
_entity.id
_entity.type
_entity.pdbx_description
1 polymer ?
#
loop_
_entity_poly.entity_id
_entity_poly.type
_entity_poly.pdbx_seq_one_letter_code
_entity_poly.pdbx_strand_id
1 'polypeptide(L)'
;MITSKATRVLAAVIVSMTLLVLPAFACELAGPNTHIGEIKAIDPAQRSLTILDRQMKKPFTFLAAPEQLKGLSPGQLVSVKYSEMKGQLKAEEIKPL
;
A
#
# COMPACT_ATOMS: atom_id res chain seq x y z
N MET A 1 -37.75 12.33 -34.50
CA MET A 1 -37.46 12.39 -34.12
C MET A 1 -37.00 12.12 -33.41
N ILE A 2 -37.18 12.27 -33.26
CA ILE A 2 -36.93 12.14 -32.60
C ILE A 2 -36.11 11.55 -32.20
N THR A 3 -35.90 11.40 -32.33
CA THR A 3 -35.06 10.93 -32.09
C THR A 3 -34.13 11.21 -31.39
N SER A 4 -33.94 11.93 -31.47
CA SER A 4 -33.04 12.45 -30.90
C SER A 4 -32.92 12.28 -29.72
N LYS A 5 -33.66 12.39 -29.26
CA LYS A 5 -33.76 12.28 -28.13
C LYS A 5 -32.99 11.34 -27.56
N ALA A 6 -32.91 10.46 -28.04
CA ALA A 6 -32.26 9.41 -27.44
C ALA A 6 -30.89 9.75 -27.13
N THR A 7 -30.37 10.47 -27.93
CA THR A 7 -29.06 10.76 -27.76
C THR A 7 -28.71 11.25 -26.50
N ARG A 8 -29.52 12.02 -25.98
CA ARG A 8 -29.18 12.60 -24.80
C ARG A 8 -28.92 11.66 -23.80
N VAL A 9 -29.54 10.67 -23.85
CA VAL A 9 -29.41 9.73 -22.86
C VAL A 9 -28.02 9.27 -22.70
N LEU A 10 -27.38 9.18 -23.74
CA LEU A 10 -26.05 8.74 -23.72
C LEU A 10 -25.19 9.44 -22.81
N ALA A 11 -25.32 10.66 -22.80
CA ALA A 11 -24.48 11.47 -22.01
C ALA A 11 -24.52 11.04 -20.58
N ALA A 12 -25.64 10.75 -20.13
CA ALA A 12 -25.77 10.40 -18.76
C ALA A 12 -24.99 9.19 -18.43
N VAL A 13 -25.01 8.31 -19.31
CA VAL A 13 -24.34 7.10 -19.06
C VAL A 13 -22.89 7.25 -18.84
N ILE A 14 -22.32 8.04 -19.60
CA ILE A 14 -20.94 8.26 -19.51
C ILE A 14 -20.50 8.74 -18.19
N VAL A 15 -21.22 9.60 -17.66
CA VAL A 15 -20.89 10.14 -16.40
C VAL A 15 -20.76 9.11 -15.33
N SER A 16 -21.65 8.22 -15.31
CA SER A 16 -21.63 7.28 -14.22
C SER A 16 -20.37 6.49 -14.17
N MET A 17 -19.77 6.30 -15.25
CA MET A 17 -18.59 5.52 -15.24
C MET A 17 -17.47 6.08 -14.46
N THR A 18 -17.31 7.32 -14.52
CA THR A 18 -16.21 7.89 -13.84
C THR A 18 -16.28 7.68 -12.37
N LEU A 19 -17.44 7.51 -11.87
CA LEU A 19 -17.58 7.35 -10.46
C LEU A 19 -16.96 6.07 -9.96
N LEU A 20 -16.87 5.13 -10.80
CA LEU A 20 -16.38 3.86 -10.39
C LEU A 20 -14.95 3.94 -9.90
N VAL A 21 -14.26 4.89 -10.36
CA VAL A 21 -12.88 5.00 -10.00
C VAL A 21 -12.67 5.52 -8.61
N LEU A 22 -13.54 6.35 -8.19
CA LEU A 22 -13.37 6.98 -6.90
C LEU A 22 -13.22 6.08 -5.71
N PRO A 23 -14.01 5.06 -5.59
CA PRO A 23 -13.89 4.20 -4.44
C PRO A 23 -12.51 3.60 -4.27
N ALA A 24 -11.84 3.43 -5.35
CA ALA A 24 -10.54 2.83 -5.27
C ALA A 24 -9.56 3.68 -4.50
N PHE A 25 -9.72 4.96 -4.54
CA PHE A 25 -8.81 5.81 -3.84
C PHE A 25 -8.94 5.70 -2.35
N ALA A 26 -10.13 5.51 -1.90
CA ALA A 26 -10.35 5.46 -0.48
C ALA A 26 -9.65 4.29 0.15
N CYS A 27 -9.38 3.28 -0.61
CA CYS A 27 -8.76 2.10 -0.07
C CYS A 27 -7.26 2.21 0.05
N GLU A 28 -6.72 3.28 -0.43
CA GLU A 28 -5.28 3.40 -0.44
C GLU A 28 -4.74 4.43 0.50
N LEU A 29 -5.20 4.36 1.72
CA LEU A 29 -4.71 5.29 2.70
C LEU A 29 -3.22 5.19 2.88
N ALA A 30 -2.70 3.98 2.81
CA ALA A 30 -1.26 3.79 2.94
C ALA A 30 -0.53 3.92 1.62
N GLY A 31 -1.29 3.94 0.52
CA GLY A 31 -0.67 4.00 -0.79
C GLY A 31 -0.42 2.62 -1.35
N PRO A 32 -0.18 2.53 -2.66
CA PRO A 32 0.05 1.23 -3.28
C PRO A 32 1.36 0.64 -2.78
N ASN A 33 1.37 -0.66 -2.64
CA ASN A 33 2.56 -1.39 -2.22
C ASN A 33 3.15 -0.83 -0.94
N THR A 34 2.29 -0.51 0.01
CA THR A 34 2.73 0.03 1.28
C THR A 34 1.99 -0.66 2.41
N HIS A 35 2.76 -1.05 3.42
CA HIS A 35 2.18 -1.62 4.64
C HIS A 35 2.50 -0.71 5.80
N ILE A 36 1.55 -0.55 6.69
CA ILE A 36 1.76 0.22 7.92
C ILE A 36 1.61 -0.75 9.07
N GLY A 37 2.59 -0.79 9.93
CA GLY A 37 2.54 -1.71 11.04
C GLY A 37 3.57 -1.42 12.09
N GLU A 38 3.50 -2.22 13.14
CA GLU A 38 4.40 -2.11 14.27
C GLU A 38 5.58 -3.05 14.08
N ILE A 39 6.78 -2.57 14.32
CA ILE A 39 7.97 -3.39 14.16
C ILE A 39 8.00 -4.47 15.23
N LYS A 40 8.10 -5.71 14.81
CA LYS A 40 8.17 -6.83 15.72
C LYS A 40 9.58 -7.38 15.86
N ALA A 41 10.36 -7.31 14.79
CA ALA A 41 11.72 -7.83 14.81
C ALA A 41 12.56 -7.12 13.77
N ILE A 42 13.82 -6.93 14.12
CA ILE A 42 14.79 -6.35 13.21
C ILE A 42 16.01 -7.25 13.25
N ASP A 43 16.42 -7.74 12.09
CA ASP A 43 17.57 -8.64 12.01
C ASP A 43 18.56 -8.10 11.00
N PRO A 44 19.50 -7.28 11.42
CA PRO A 44 20.48 -6.69 10.49
C PRO A 44 21.37 -7.75 9.84
N ALA A 45 21.62 -8.82 10.54
CA ALA A 45 22.48 -9.88 9.98
C ALA A 45 21.83 -10.52 8.78
N GLN A 46 20.51 -10.68 8.81
CA GLN A 46 19.80 -11.25 7.69
C GLN A 46 19.16 -10.18 6.83
N ARG A 47 19.38 -8.93 7.15
CA ARG A 47 18.83 -7.80 6.42
C ARG A 47 17.32 -7.91 6.31
N SER A 48 16.66 -8.11 7.43
CA SER A 48 15.22 -8.28 7.43
C SER A 48 14.56 -7.45 8.49
N LEU A 49 13.32 -7.09 8.19
CA LEU A 49 12.46 -6.33 9.08
C LEU A 49 11.10 -6.98 9.10
N THR A 50 10.60 -7.29 10.27
CA THR A 50 9.27 -7.88 10.40
C THR A 50 8.36 -6.88 11.08
N ILE A 51 7.21 -6.63 10.46
CA ILE A 51 6.20 -5.77 11.05
C ILE A 51 4.89 -6.53 11.17
N LEU A 52 4.06 -6.09 12.09
CA LEU A 52 2.69 -6.60 12.19
C LEU A 52 1.80 -5.57 11.52
N ASP A 53 1.27 -5.91 10.37
CA ASP A 53 0.45 -5.01 9.59
C ASP A 53 -0.83 -4.69 10.33
N ARG A 54 -1.17 -3.42 10.41
CA ARG A 54 -2.33 -2.99 11.18
C ARG A 54 -3.66 -3.37 10.56
N GLN A 55 -3.72 -3.37 9.27
CA GLN A 55 -4.97 -3.68 8.60
C GLN A 55 -5.22 -5.17 8.53
N MET A 56 -4.22 -5.92 8.16
CA MET A 56 -4.38 -7.34 7.97
C MET A 56 -4.08 -8.14 9.22
N LYS A 57 -3.44 -7.51 10.19
CA LYS A 57 -3.10 -8.15 11.46
C LYS A 57 -2.27 -9.39 11.24
N LYS A 58 -1.38 -9.32 10.29
CA LYS A 58 -0.46 -10.39 9.96
C LYS A 58 0.95 -9.88 9.96
N PRO A 59 1.92 -10.75 10.26
CA PRO A 59 3.32 -10.33 10.17
C PRO A 59 3.77 -10.38 8.72
N PHE A 60 4.55 -9.39 8.35
CA PHE A 60 5.19 -9.35 7.05
C PHE A 60 6.66 -9.11 7.24
N THR A 61 7.48 -9.87 6.53
CA THR A 61 8.92 -9.73 6.62
C THR A 61 9.45 -9.18 5.31
N PHE A 62 10.25 -8.13 5.43
CA PHE A 62 10.82 -7.46 4.27
C PHE A 62 12.33 -7.55 4.30
N LEU A 63 12.93 -7.64 3.13
CA LEU A 63 14.36 -7.49 3.01
C LEU A 63 14.65 -6.00 3.05
N ALA A 64 15.63 -5.61 3.83
CA ALA A 64 15.96 -4.20 3.98
C ALA A 64 17.46 -4.06 4.12
N ALA A 65 18.00 -2.99 3.55
CA ALA A 65 19.42 -2.73 3.68
C ALA A 65 19.73 -2.28 5.09
N PRO A 66 20.95 -2.51 5.57
CA PRO A 66 21.30 -2.10 6.92
C PRO A 66 21.05 -0.62 7.19
N GLU A 67 21.25 0.21 6.19
CA GLU A 67 21.02 1.63 6.34
C GLU A 67 19.56 1.93 6.61
N GLN A 68 18.66 1.14 6.03
CA GLN A 68 17.24 1.35 6.23
C GLN A 68 16.81 0.94 7.62
N LEU A 69 17.57 0.06 8.26
CA LEU A 69 17.23 -0.42 9.58
C LEU A 69 17.76 0.43 10.71
N LYS A 70 18.65 1.35 10.39
CA LYS A 70 19.22 2.20 11.41
C LYS A 70 18.17 3.07 12.07
N GLY A 71 18.26 3.16 13.37
CA GLY A 71 17.33 4.03 14.09
C GLY A 71 15.96 3.44 14.32
N LEU A 72 15.71 2.25 13.84
CA LEU A 72 14.42 1.61 14.06
C LEU A 72 14.49 0.73 15.30
N SER A 73 13.35 0.58 15.95
CA SER A 73 13.27 -0.21 17.19
C SER A 73 12.00 -1.02 17.20
N PRO A 74 11.99 -2.19 17.81
CA PRO A 74 10.77 -2.96 17.99
C PRO A 74 9.73 -2.12 18.72
N GLY A 75 8.49 -2.27 18.31
CA GLY A 75 7.39 -1.50 18.89
C GLY A 75 7.11 -0.20 18.17
N GLN A 76 7.98 0.21 17.29
CA GLN A 76 7.80 1.46 16.56
C GLN A 76 6.84 1.27 15.41
N LEU A 77 6.02 2.27 15.15
CA LEU A 77 5.08 2.23 14.04
C LEU A 77 5.76 2.80 12.80
N VAL A 78 5.70 2.06 11.71
CA VAL A 78 6.36 2.51 10.48
C VAL A 78 5.49 2.24 9.28
N SER A 79 5.81 2.94 8.20
CA SER A 79 5.21 2.71 6.90
C SER A 79 6.31 2.14 6.00
N VAL A 80 6.05 1.01 5.38
CA VAL A 80 7.04 0.36 4.53
C VAL A 80 6.51 0.29 3.12
N LYS A 81 7.19 0.97 2.22
CA LYS A 81 6.89 0.87 0.81
C LYS A 81 7.78 -0.23 0.26
N TYR A 82 7.22 -1.13 -0.50
CA TYR A 82 7.94 -2.33 -0.90
C TYR A 82 7.69 -2.72 -2.35
N SER A 83 8.53 -3.59 -2.85
CA SER A 83 8.31 -4.25 -4.12
C SER A 83 8.48 -5.74 -3.91
N GLU A 84 7.88 -6.52 -4.79
CA GLU A 84 7.99 -7.96 -4.70
C GLU A 84 8.96 -8.46 -5.74
N MET A 85 9.93 -9.27 -5.31
CA MET A 85 10.91 -9.83 -6.21
C MET A 85 11.09 -11.30 -5.90
N LYS A 86 10.84 -12.15 -6.87
CA LYS A 86 11.04 -13.59 -6.71
C LYS A 86 10.38 -14.13 -5.45
N GLY A 87 9.19 -13.68 -5.20
CA GLY A 87 8.46 -14.17 -4.04
C GLY A 87 8.85 -13.55 -2.72
N GLN A 88 9.76 -12.59 -2.72
CA GLN A 88 10.19 -11.92 -1.51
C GLN A 88 9.79 -10.46 -1.56
N LEU A 89 9.52 -9.91 -0.38
CA LEU A 89 9.18 -8.50 -0.27
C LEU A 89 10.43 -7.73 0.05
N LYS A 90 10.71 -6.71 -0.74
CA LYS A 90 11.88 -5.88 -0.54
C LYS A 90 11.44 -4.48 -0.15
N ALA A 91 11.95 -3.98 0.97
CA ALA A 91 11.60 -2.63 1.42
C ALA A 91 12.28 -1.61 0.52
N GLU A 92 11.47 -0.71 -0.03
CA GLU A 92 11.99 0.37 -0.84
C GLU A 92 12.19 1.60 0.01
N GLU A 93 11.27 1.84 0.91
CA GLU A 93 11.34 3.01 1.77
C GLU A 93 10.65 2.70 3.09
N ILE A 94 11.29 3.02 4.20
CA ILE A 94 10.73 2.81 5.53
C ILE A 94 10.65 4.16 6.21
N LYS A 95 9.45 4.53 6.62
CA LYS A 95 9.24 5.81 7.28
C LYS A 95 8.67 5.62 8.67
N PRO A 96 9.34 6.12 9.70
CA PRO A 96 8.76 6.10 11.04
C PRO A 96 7.53 7.00 11.06
N LEU A 97 6.54 6.58 11.79
CA LEU A 97 5.31 7.35 11.88
C LEU A 97 5.13 7.95 13.27
#